data_5bd8a05c8179167b23e2502453f59e6a
#
_entry.id   5bd8a05c8179167b23e2502453f59e6a
#
_cell.length_a   1.000
_cell.length_b   1.000
_cell.length_c   1.000
_cell.angle_alpha   90.00
_cell.angle_beta   90.00
_cell.angle_gamma   90.00
#
_symmetry.space_group_name_H-M   'P 1'
#
loop_
_entity.id
_entity.type
_entity.pdbx_description
1 polymer ?
#
loop_
_entity_poly.entity_id
_entity_poly.type
_entity_poly.pdbx_seq_one_letter_code
_entity_poly.pdbx_strand_id
1 'polypeptide(L)'
;MSEFKYIVVDGVVKSGKTRLAEILAQKFNSRLILDNKENPFLNDYYSSLSGIENSLALKTQLIFLLNRYSQQLEISQKGLFQKTTISDYIFFRDGIYAHLLLNDQDLEIYKKIFNIFFKNVVKSDLVIYLQISFTEMLRRIRQSGTEVEKNLPGEYWREVFDAYNYYFFNYKSSPLLVVNMEKVDLDNPTDVQNLIKEIKNHKKGTRYYAPA
;
A
#
# COMPACT_ATOMS: atom_id res chain seq x y z
N MET A 1 13.77 21.41 -4.52
CA MET A 1 13.21 20.71 -3.35
C MET A 1 11.82 20.16 -3.74
N SER A 2 11.44 18.99 -3.28
CA SER A 2 10.08 18.48 -3.47
C SER A 2 9.11 19.35 -2.68
N GLU A 3 8.05 19.85 -3.31
CA GLU A 3 6.97 20.58 -2.60
C GLU A 3 6.13 19.66 -1.71
N PHE A 4 6.27 18.34 -1.89
CA PHE A 4 5.56 17.34 -1.11
C PHE A 4 6.24 17.09 0.23
N LYS A 5 5.44 17.02 1.29
CA LYS A 5 5.87 16.62 2.64
C LYS A 5 5.72 15.11 2.84
N TYR A 6 4.65 14.53 2.31
CA TYR A 6 4.37 13.10 2.45
C TYR A 6 3.80 12.52 1.16
N ILE A 7 4.54 11.56 0.57
CA ILE A 7 4.14 10.80 -0.62
C ILE A 7 3.90 9.35 -0.21
N VAL A 8 2.80 8.78 -0.67
CA VAL A 8 2.46 7.37 -0.51
C VAL A 8 2.59 6.66 -1.84
N VAL A 9 3.22 5.50 -1.84
CA VAL A 9 3.22 4.54 -2.96
C VAL A 9 2.43 3.31 -2.52
N ASP A 10 1.36 2.97 -3.22
CA ASP A 10 0.60 1.75 -2.91
C ASP A 10 0.14 1.03 -4.18
N GLY A 11 -0.43 -0.16 -4.02
CA GLY A 11 -0.89 -1.05 -5.10
C GLY A 11 -1.01 -2.48 -4.59
N VAL A 12 -1.51 -3.37 -5.44
CA VAL A 12 -1.65 -4.78 -5.09
C VAL A 12 -0.30 -5.45 -4.80
N VAL A 13 -0.33 -6.65 -4.25
CA VAL A 13 0.87 -7.44 -3.98
C VAL A 13 1.71 -7.58 -5.26
N LYS A 14 3.04 -7.53 -5.13
CA LYS A 14 4.02 -7.59 -6.24
C LYS A 14 3.88 -6.49 -7.31
N SER A 15 3.15 -5.39 -7.06
CA SER A 15 3.08 -4.26 -8.00
C SER A 15 4.37 -3.42 -8.11
N GLY A 16 5.33 -3.60 -7.20
CA GLY A 16 6.61 -2.88 -7.20
C GLY A 16 6.68 -1.69 -6.23
N LYS A 17 5.74 -1.61 -5.27
CA LYS A 17 5.63 -0.50 -4.30
C LYS A 17 6.93 -0.16 -3.60
N THR A 18 7.53 -1.13 -2.93
CA THR A 18 8.75 -0.97 -2.14
C THR A 18 9.88 -0.48 -3.03
N ARG A 19 10.07 -1.09 -4.22
CA ARG A 19 11.11 -0.69 -5.17
C ARG A 19 10.95 0.76 -5.62
N LEU A 20 9.73 1.18 -5.99
CA LEU A 20 9.50 2.59 -6.37
C LEU A 20 9.69 3.54 -5.19
N ALA A 21 9.21 3.18 -3.98
CA ALA A 21 9.38 4.00 -2.79
C ALA A 21 10.87 4.23 -2.45
N GLU A 22 11.71 3.19 -2.57
CA GLU A 22 13.17 3.27 -2.41
C GLU A 22 13.82 4.21 -3.44
N ILE A 23 13.48 4.03 -4.72
CA ILE A 23 13.98 4.89 -5.80
C ILE A 23 13.62 6.36 -5.54
N LEU A 24 12.37 6.64 -5.20
CA LEU A 24 11.91 7.99 -4.92
C LEU A 24 12.58 8.57 -3.67
N ALA A 25 12.76 7.76 -2.61
CA ALA A 25 13.43 8.20 -1.39
C ALA A 25 14.87 8.61 -1.67
N GLN A 26 15.59 7.85 -2.46
CA GLN A 26 16.94 8.18 -2.90
C GLN A 26 16.97 9.46 -3.77
N LYS A 27 16.10 9.55 -4.78
CA LYS A 27 16.07 10.67 -5.73
C LYS A 27 15.64 12.00 -5.11
N PHE A 28 14.78 11.95 -4.10
CA PHE A 28 14.30 13.13 -3.38
C PHE A 28 15.07 13.42 -2.08
N ASN A 29 16.06 12.59 -1.75
CA ASN A 29 16.77 12.63 -0.46
C ASN A 29 15.77 12.67 0.71
N SER A 30 14.82 11.74 0.69
CA SER A 30 13.65 11.68 1.55
C SER A 30 13.80 10.60 2.61
N ARG A 31 13.00 10.68 3.67
CA ARG A 31 12.82 9.60 4.62
C ARG A 31 11.96 8.50 3.99
N LEU A 32 12.40 7.25 4.11
CA LEU A 32 11.65 6.07 3.67
C LEU A 32 11.00 5.38 4.87
N ILE A 33 9.74 4.99 4.72
CA ILE A 33 8.99 4.18 5.68
C ILE A 33 8.38 3.01 4.93
N LEU A 34 8.79 1.80 5.30
CA LEU A 34 8.33 0.56 4.68
C LEU A 34 7.36 -0.20 5.59
N ASP A 35 6.43 -0.89 4.95
CA ASP A 35 5.48 -1.81 5.59
C ASP A 35 6.16 -3.19 5.83
N ASN A 36 7.24 -3.17 6.59
CA ASN A 36 8.09 -4.34 6.82
C ASN A 36 8.10 -4.84 8.27
N LYS A 37 7.22 -4.32 9.12
CA LYS A 37 7.11 -4.80 10.51
C LYS A 37 6.52 -6.21 10.53
N GLU A 38 7.19 -7.08 11.28
CA GLU A 38 6.74 -8.45 11.44
C GLU A 38 5.36 -8.55 12.09
N ASN A 39 4.59 -9.50 11.60
CA ASN A 39 3.30 -9.87 12.18
C ASN A 39 3.40 -11.34 12.60
N PRO A 40 3.46 -11.64 13.91
CA PRO A 40 3.68 -13.00 14.40
C PRO A 40 2.52 -13.97 14.07
N PHE A 41 1.34 -13.43 13.76
CA PHE A 41 0.17 -14.24 13.44
C PHE A 41 -0.05 -14.49 11.94
N LEU A 42 0.75 -13.86 11.08
CA LEU A 42 0.50 -13.85 9.64
C LEU A 42 0.59 -15.25 9.01
N ASN A 43 1.61 -16.02 9.37
CA ASN A 43 1.81 -17.37 8.83
C ASN A 43 0.73 -18.32 9.30
N ASP A 44 0.38 -18.27 10.58
CA ASP A 44 -0.68 -19.11 11.17
C ASP A 44 -2.05 -18.72 10.59
N TYR A 45 -2.29 -17.44 10.41
CA TYR A 45 -3.51 -16.95 9.76
C TYR A 45 -3.65 -17.49 8.33
N TYR A 46 -2.62 -17.38 7.50
CA TYR A 46 -2.66 -17.91 6.13
C TYR A 46 -2.83 -19.43 6.10
N SER A 47 -2.22 -20.15 7.03
CA SER A 47 -2.41 -21.60 7.18
C SER A 47 -3.85 -21.97 7.59
N SER A 48 -4.54 -21.08 8.32
CA SER A 48 -5.92 -21.27 8.76
C SER A 48 -6.98 -20.92 7.71
N LEU A 49 -6.63 -20.26 6.62
CA LEU A 49 -7.55 -19.94 5.52
C LEU A 49 -8.17 -21.19 4.86
N SER A 50 -7.52 -22.35 5.01
CA SER A 50 -8.05 -23.65 4.60
C SER A 50 -8.92 -24.35 5.67
N GLY A 51 -9.11 -23.74 6.87
CA GLY A 51 -9.81 -24.31 8.01
C GLY A 51 -10.89 -23.38 8.60
N ILE A 52 -11.72 -23.94 9.48
CA ILE A 52 -12.96 -23.33 9.99
C ILE A 52 -12.73 -22.24 11.06
N GLU A 53 -11.54 -22.11 11.65
CA GLU A 53 -11.30 -21.18 12.74
C GLU A 53 -10.60 -19.87 12.28
N ASN A 54 -11.41 -18.82 12.15
CA ASN A 54 -10.93 -17.47 11.77
C ASN A 54 -10.50 -16.64 12.99
N SER A 55 -10.17 -17.28 14.12
CA SER A 55 -9.82 -16.59 15.38
C SER A 55 -8.54 -15.74 15.30
N LEU A 56 -7.70 -15.96 14.28
CA LEU A 56 -6.47 -15.23 14.07
C LEU A 56 -6.62 -13.99 13.15
N ALA A 57 -7.73 -13.91 12.40
CA ALA A 57 -7.93 -12.84 11.42
C ALA A 57 -7.92 -11.46 12.10
N LEU A 58 -8.73 -11.25 13.14
CA LEU A 58 -8.78 -9.99 13.87
C LEU A 58 -7.43 -9.64 14.50
N LYS A 59 -6.75 -10.60 15.13
CA LYS A 59 -5.42 -10.39 15.74
C LYS A 59 -4.41 -9.93 14.68
N THR A 60 -4.39 -10.60 13.54
CA THR A 60 -3.51 -10.27 12.42
C THR A 60 -3.77 -8.85 11.91
N GLN A 61 -5.03 -8.48 11.69
CA GLN A 61 -5.39 -7.14 11.21
C GLN A 61 -5.09 -6.06 12.25
N LEU A 62 -5.30 -6.31 13.54
CA LEU A 62 -4.98 -5.35 14.60
C LEU A 62 -3.46 -5.12 14.74
N ILE A 63 -2.63 -6.14 14.60
CA ILE A 63 -1.16 -5.96 14.63
C ILE A 63 -0.70 -5.10 13.44
N PHE A 64 -1.21 -5.35 12.24
CA PHE A 64 -0.90 -4.48 11.09
C PHE A 64 -1.33 -3.04 11.33
N LEU A 65 -2.55 -2.85 11.82
CA LEU A 65 -3.09 -1.51 12.13
C LEU A 65 -2.23 -0.78 13.17
N LEU A 66 -1.85 -1.44 14.27
CA LEU A 66 -0.99 -0.89 15.32
C LEU A 66 0.41 -0.52 14.80
N ASN A 67 1.00 -1.40 13.99
CA ASN A 67 2.31 -1.15 13.38
C ASN A 67 2.28 0.10 12.49
N ARG A 68 1.28 0.21 11.62
CA ARG A 68 1.12 1.39 10.75
C ARG A 68 0.77 2.65 11.53
N TYR A 69 -0.05 2.54 12.58
CA TYR A 69 -0.33 3.68 13.45
C TYR A 69 0.92 4.20 14.16
N SER A 70 1.75 3.32 14.69
CA SER A 70 3.06 3.68 15.26
C SER A 70 3.92 4.45 14.26
N GLN A 71 3.98 4.01 13.00
CA GLN A 71 4.70 4.71 11.94
C GLN A 71 4.06 6.08 11.60
N GLN A 72 2.72 6.20 11.64
CA GLN A 72 2.04 7.49 11.45
C GLN A 72 2.37 8.49 12.56
N LEU A 73 2.47 8.05 13.82
CA LEU A 73 2.94 8.89 14.91
C LEU A 73 4.37 9.40 14.69
N GLU A 74 5.24 8.54 14.18
CA GLU A 74 6.58 8.95 13.78
C GLU A 74 6.57 9.98 12.63
N ILE A 75 5.65 9.89 11.68
CA ILE A 75 5.48 10.87 10.60
C ILE A 75 4.98 12.20 11.18
N SER A 76 4.10 12.19 12.16
CA SER A 76 3.49 13.39 12.74
C SER A 76 4.45 14.19 13.65
N GLN A 77 5.39 13.53 14.33
CA GLN A 77 6.31 14.14 15.33
C GLN A 77 7.42 15.01 14.75
N LYS A 78 7.31 15.43 13.54
CA LYS A 78 8.40 16.06 12.79
C LYS A 78 8.59 17.55 13.07
N GLY A 79 9.85 17.97 13.20
CA GLY A 79 10.26 19.35 13.39
C GLY A 79 10.42 20.17 12.11
N LEU A 80 10.78 21.45 12.24
CA LEU A 80 10.81 22.47 11.17
C LEU A 80 11.78 22.22 9.99
N PHE A 81 12.73 21.26 10.08
CA PHE A 81 13.75 20.99 9.06
C PHE A 81 13.52 19.70 8.29
N GLN A 82 12.27 19.46 7.86
CA GLN A 82 11.94 18.11 7.42
C GLN A 82 12.15 17.84 5.93
N LYS A 83 12.80 16.70 5.69
CA LYS A 83 12.81 16.02 4.40
C LYS A 83 11.41 15.46 4.10
N THR A 84 11.04 15.39 2.83
CA THR A 84 9.88 14.62 2.36
C THR A 84 9.91 13.22 2.97
N THR A 85 8.75 12.68 3.32
CA THR A 85 8.61 11.27 3.69
C THR A 85 7.94 10.52 2.57
N ILE A 86 8.39 9.29 2.33
CA ILE A 86 7.80 8.37 1.35
C ILE A 86 7.49 7.07 2.07
N SER A 87 6.26 6.56 1.93
CA SER A 87 5.88 5.22 2.41
C SER A 87 5.47 4.31 1.25
N ASP A 88 5.64 3.01 1.42
CA ASP A 88 5.20 1.99 0.45
C ASP A 88 3.83 1.39 0.80
N TYR A 89 3.05 2.13 1.59
CA TYR A 89 1.67 1.79 1.94
C TYR A 89 0.84 3.03 2.22
N ILE A 90 -0.47 2.94 1.96
CA ILE A 90 -1.47 3.87 2.49
C ILE A 90 -2.03 3.33 3.83
N PHE A 91 -2.27 4.21 4.80
CA PHE A 91 -2.80 3.78 6.11
C PHE A 91 -4.10 2.99 6.00
N PHE A 92 -4.97 3.37 5.06
CA PHE A 92 -6.25 2.70 4.81
C PHE A 92 -6.14 1.27 4.26
N ARG A 93 -4.95 0.84 3.85
CA ARG A 93 -4.71 -0.50 3.30
C ARG A 93 -5.26 -1.62 4.18
N ASP A 94 -5.11 -1.49 5.52
CA ASP A 94 -5.68 -2.45 6.46
C ASP A 94 -7.19 -2.58 6.35
N GLY A 95 -7.88 -1.46 6.11
CA GLY A 95 -9.32 -1.47 5.92
C GLY A 95 -9.76 -2.34 4.74
N ILE A 96 -8.97 -2.39 3.65
CA ILE A 96 -9.25 -3.25 2.51
C ILE A 96 -9.24 -4.73 2.94
N TYR A 97 -8.18 -5.15 3.62
CA TYR A 97 -8.05 -6.53 4.10
C TYR A 97 -9.05 -6.86 5.21
N ALA A 98 -9.29 -5.94 6.14
CA ALA A 98 -10.26 -6.16 7.21
C ALA A 98 -11.67 -6.43 6.67
N HIS A 99 -12.10 -5.69 5.64
CA HIS A 99 -13.42 -5.92 5.02
C HIS A 99 -13.52 -7.25 4.27
N LEU A 100 -12.40 -7.77 3.76
CA LEU A 100 -12.38 -9.07 3.06
C LEU A 100 -12.31 -10.25 4.00
N LEU A 101 -11.64 -10.08 5.15
CA LEU A 101 -11.15 -11.22 5.94
C LEU A 101 -11.84 -11.36 7.29
N LEU A 102 -12.51 -10.32 7.79
CA LEU A 102 -13.18 -10.34 9.09
C LEU A 102 -14.68 -10.65 8.93
N ASN A 103 -15.22 -11.44 9.85
CA ASN A 103 -16.66 -11.56 10.01
C ASN A 103 -17.26 -10.24 10.52
N ASP A 104 -18.58 -10.11 10.50
CA ASP A 104 -19.26 -8.85 10.85
C ASP A 104 -18.93 -8.35 12.26
N GLN A 105 -18.86 -9.25 13.25
CA GLN A 105 -18.58 -8.91 14.63
C GLN A 105 -17.15 -8.38 14.80
N ASP A 106 -16.17 -9.07 14.25
CA ASP A 106 -14.77 -8.68 14.29
C ASP A 106 -14.51 -7.40 13.50
N LEU A 107 -15.19 -7.24 12.36
CA LEU A 107 -15.11 -6.05 11.55
C LEU A 107 -15.62 -4.81 12.28
N GLU A 108 -16.70 -4.92 13.07
CA GLU A 108 -17.20 -3.82 13.89
C GLU A 108 -16.20 -3.43 15.01
N ILE A 109 -15.54 -4.39 15.62
CA ILE A 109 -14.47 -4.13 16.60
C ILE A 109 -13.31 -3.41 15.92
N TYR A 110 -12.86 -3.94 14.78
CA TYR A 110 -11.78 -3.35 13.99
C TYR A 110 -12.10 -1.91 13.59
N LYS A 111 -13.28 -1.63 13.05
CA LYS A 111 -13.71 -0.30 12.63
C LYS A 111 -13.68 0.73 13.78
N LYS A 112 -14.07 0.34 14.98
CA LYS A 112 -14.02 1.23 16.15
C LYS A 112 -12.57 1.66 16.45
N ILE A 113 -11.64 0.71 16.46
CA ILE A 113 -10.22 0.98 16.72
C ILE A 113 -9.61 1.78 15.57
N PHE A 114 -9.87 1.39 14.32
CA PHE A 114 -9.43 2.09 13.13
C PHE A 114 -9.85 3.57 13.15
N ASN A 115 -11.11 3.87 13.48
CA ASN A 115 -11.63 5.24 13.52
C ASN A 115 -10.97 6.10 14.60
N ILE A 116 -10.54 5.51 15.72
CA ILE A 116 -9.77 6.22 16.76
C ILE A 116 -8.41 6.64 16.19
N PHE A 117 -7.71 5.72 15.54
CA PHE A 117 -6.38 5.98 15.00
C PHE A 117 -6.42 6.91 13.79
N PHE A 118 -7.40 6.75 12.92
CA PHE A 118 -7.53 7.51 11.68
C PHE A 118 -7.61 9.03 11.90
N LYS A 119 -8.12 9.47 13.05
CA LYS A 119 -8.18 10.89 13.43
C LYS A 119 -6.79 11.55 13.51
N ASN A 120 -5.75 10.76 13.74
CA ASN A 120 -4.38 11.24 13.93
C ASN A 120 -3.45 10.87 12.75
N VAL A 121 -4.00 10.32 11.67
CA VAL A 121 -3.22 9.94 10.49
C VAL A 121 -2.82 11.17 9.70
N VAL A 122 -1.54 11.23 9.32
CA VAL A 122 -1.02 12.31 8.48
C VAL A 122 -1.57 12.17 7.07
N LYS A 123 -2.22 13.22 6.58
CA LYS A 123 -2.71 13.25 5.21
C LYS A 123 -1.55 13.32 4.21
N SER A 124 -1.57 12.44 3.22
CA SER A 124 -0.59 12.48 2.13
C SER A 124 -0.85 13.64 1.18
N ASP A 125 0.22 14.25 0.65
CA ASP A 125 0.14 15.27 -0.38
C ASP A 125 -0.05 14.67 -1.77
N LEU A 126 0.38 13.40 -1.94
CA LEU A 126 0.24 12.64 -3.18
C LEU A 126 0.17 11.14 -2.85
N VAL A 127 -0.73 10.44 -3.51
CA VAL A 127 -0.75 8.98 -3.56
C VAL A 127 -0.40 8.53 -4.98
N ILE A 128 0.52 7.58 -5.08
CA ILE A 128 0.91 6.91 -6.32
C ILE A 128 0.38 5.48 -6.25
N TYR A 129 -0.62 5.17 -7.06
CA TYR A 129 -1.19 3.83 -7.16
C TYR A 129 -0.55 3.07 -8.30
N LEU A 130 0.13 1.97 -7.97
CA LEU A 130 0.78 1.09 -8.95
C LEU A 130 -0.20 0.04 -9.45
N GLN A 131 -0.68 0.24 -10.67
CA GLN A 131 -1.64 -0.64 -11.31
C GLN A 131 -0.93 -1.67 -12.19
N ILE A 132 -1.32 -2.94 -12.03
CA ILE A 132 -0.99 -4.07 -12.90
C ILE A 132 -2.27 -4.85 -13.17
N SER A 133 -2.29 -5.70 -14.20
CA SER A 133 -3.40 -6.62 -14.43
C SER A 133 -3.40 -7.76 -13.40
N PHE A 134 -4.55 -8.42 -13.25
CA PHE A 134 -4.66 -9.59 -12.38
C PHE A 134 -3.74 -10.72 -12.83
N THR A 135 -3.67 -10.95 -14.15
CA THR A 135 -2.79 -11.96 -14.73
C THR A 135 -1.32 -11.68 -14.42
N GLU A 136 -0.90 -10.42 -14.53
CA GLU A 136 0.46 -10.00 -14.20
C GLU A 136 0.76 -10.13 -12.70
N MET A 137 -0.20 -9.78 -11.84
CA MET A 137 -0.07 -9.99 -10.39
C MET A 137 0.18 -11.47 -10.05
N LEU A 138 -0.64 -12.38 -10.58
CA LEU A 138 -0.47 -13.81 -10.36
C LEU A 138 0.86 -14.34 -10.93
N ARG A 139 1.28 -13.87 -12.10
CA ARG A 139 2.57 -14.22 -12.69
C ARG A 139 3.71 -13.84 -11.75
N ARG A 140 3.70 -12.62 -11.21
CA ARG A 140 4.71 -12.11 -10.27
C ARG A 140 4.70 -12.85 -8.92
N ILE A 141 3.51 -13.19 -8.41
CA ILE A 141 3.38 -14.03 -7.19
C ILE A 141 4.06 -15.38 -7.41
N ARG A 142 3.80 -16.06 -8.54
CA ARG A 142 4.43 -17.35 -8.85
C ARG A 142 5.95 -17.26 -8.97
N GLN A 143 6.47 -16.15 -9.50
CA GLN A 143 7.92 -15.94 -9.69
C GLN A 143 8.65 -15.56 -8.40
N SER A 144 8.11 -14.65 -7.62
CA SER A 144 8.81 -14.01 -6.49
C SER A 144 8.00 -13.95 -5.19
N GLY A 145 6.87 -14.66 -5.13
CA GLY A 145 6.07 -14.77 -3.91
C GLY A 145 6.76 -15.66 -2.87
N THR A 146 6.38 -15.46 -1.61
CA THR A 146 6.70 -16.43 -0.55
C THR A 146 5.95 -17.74 -0.83
N GLU A 147 6.39 -18.83 -0.20
CA GLU A 147 5.69 -20.13 -0.35
C GLU A 147 4.22 -20.02 0.10
N VAL A 148 3.96 -19.23 1.13
CA VAL A 148 2.59 -18.99 1.60
C VAL A 148 1.77 -18.25 0.52
N GLU A 149 2.31 -17.16 -0.04
CA GLU A 149 1.62 -16.41 -1.10
C GLU A 149 1.31 -17.27 -2.34
N LYS A 150 2.23 -18.16 -2.73
CA LYS A 150 2.08 -19.05 -3.89
C LYS A 150 0.98 -20.10 -3.68
N ASN A 151 0.78 -20.53 -2.43
CA ASN A 151 -0.20 -21.57 -2.06
C ASN A 151 -1.61 -21.03 -1.80
N LEU A 152 -1.80 -19.70 -1.73
CA LEU A 152 -3.12 -19.11 -1.55
C LEU A 152 -4.01 -19.32 -2.80
N PRO A 153 -5.33 -19.56 -2.60
CA PRO A 153 -6.26 -19.75 -3.69
C PRO A 153 -6.30 -18.54 -4.66
N GLY A 154 -6.51 -18.81 -5.94
CA GLY A 154 -6.66 -17.75 -6.94
C GLY A 154 -7.87 -16.83 -6.67
N GLU A 155 -8.94 -17.36 -6.06
CA GLU A 155 -10.10 -16.60 -5.61
C GLU A 155 -9.73 -15.55 -4.57
N TYR A 156 -8.95 -15.91 -3.55
CA TYR A 156 -8.42 -14.97 -2.56
C TYR A 156 -7.70 -13.79 -3.23
N TRP A 157 -6.82 -14.08 -4.19
CA TRP A 157 -6.12 -13.03 -4.91
C TRP A 157 -7.04 -12.19 -5.79
N ARG A 158 -8.11 -12.78 -6.33
CA ARG A 158 -9.13 -12.04 -7.09
C ARG A 158 -9.86 -11.04 -6.21
N GLU A 159 -10.31 -11.46 -5.05
CA GLU A 159 -11.00 -10.60 -4.09
C GLU A 159 -10.10 -9.45 -3.62
N VAL A 160 -8.85 -9.72 -3.27
CA VAL A 160 -7.86 -8.69 -2.91
C VAL A 160 -7.66 -7.71 -4.07
N PHE A 161 -7.48 -8.22 -5.29
CA PHE A 161 -7.27 -7.39 -6.48
C PHE A 161 -8.45 -6.46 -6.75
N ASP A 162 -9.67 -7.00 -6.72
CA ASP A 162 -10.89 -6.26 -7.00
C ASP A 162 -11.16 -5.21 -5.91
N ALA A 163 -10.93 -5.53 -4.64
CA ALA A 163 -11.07 -4.59 -3.53
C ALA A 163 -10.08 -3.41 -3.62
N TYR A 164 -8.82 -3.67 -4.00
CA TYR A 164 -7.84 -2.60 -4.25
C TYR A 164 -8.26 -1.69 -5.39
N ASN A 165 -8.68 -2.25 -6.53
CA ASN A 165 -9.12 -1.46 -7.67
C ASN A 165 -10.37 -0.64 -7.32
N TYR A 166 -11.32 -1.23 -6.61
CA TYR A 166 -12.51 -0.51 -6.13
C TYR A 166 -12.14 0.65 -5.21
N TYR A 167 -11.25 0.44 -4.24
CA TYR A 167 -10.80 1.48 -3.33
C TYR A 167 -10.13 2.64 -4.08
N PHE A 168 -9.15 2.35 -4.95
CA PHE A 168 -8.42 3.41 -5.66
C PHE A 168 -9.24 4.08 -6.76
N PHE A 169 -10.19 3.40 -7.37
CA PHE A 169 -11.16 4.00 -8.30
C PHE A 169 -12.03 5.07 -7.61
N ASN A 170 -12.39 4.86 -6.36
CA ASN A 170 -13.19 5.78 -5.55
C ASN A 170 -12.35 6.75 -4.70
N TYR A 171 -11.03 6.70 -4.80
CA TYR A 171 -10.13 7.49 -3.95
C TYR A 171 -10.19 8.98 -4.29
N LYS A 172 -10.46 9.83 -3.26
CA LYS A 172 -10.59 11.29 -3.39
C LYS A 172 -9.90 12.08 -2.27
N SER A 173 -9.20 11.40 -1.36
CA SER A 173 -8.68 12.05 -0.14
C SER A 173 -7.47 12.95 -0.40
N SER A 174 -6.70 12.68 -1.45
CA SER A 174 -5.56 13.48 -1.90
C SER A 174 -5.35 13.29 -3.42
N PRO A 175 -4.47 14.07 -4.07
CA PRO A 175 -4.09 13.82 -5.47
C PRO A 175 -3.65 12.37 -5.68
N LEU A 176 -4.13 11.73 -6.76
CA LEU A 176 -3.86 10.35 -7.10
C LEU A 176 -3.19 10.26 -8.48
N LEU A 177 -1.99 9.68 -8.52
CA LEU A 177 -1.32 9.29 -9.75
C LEU A 177 -1.41 7.78 -9.93
N VAL A 178 -2.19 7.32 -10.90
CA VAL A 178 -2.29 5.91 -11.28
C VAL A 178 -1.23 5.60 -12.31
N VAL A 179 -0.31 4.68 -11.99
CA VAL A 179 0.81 4.31 -12.85
C VAL A 179 0.62 2.90 -13.36
N ASN A 180 0.56 2.72 -14.68
CA ASN A 180 0.55 1.41 -15.30
C ASN A 180 1.96 0.78 -15.27
N MET A 181 2.18 -0.16 -14.34
CA MET A 181 3.47 -0.80 -14.13
C MET A 181 3.80 -1.93 -15.13
N GLU A 182 2.93 -2.17 -16.10
CA GLU A 182 3.25 -3.03 -17.25
C GLU A 182 3.92 -2.24 -18.38
N LYS A 183 3.91 -0.90 -18.27
CA LYS A 183 4.48 0.05 -19.22
C LYS A 183 5.67 0.83 -18.66
N VAL A 184 6.03 0.60 -17.41
CA VAL A 184 7.13 1.31 -16.73
C VAL A 184 8.13 0.30 -16.21
N ASP A 185 9.37 0.39 -16.67
CA ASP A 185 10.49 -0.39 -16.16
C ASP A 185 11.28 0.44 -15.14
N LEU A 186 11.25 0.02 -13.87
CA LEU A 186 11.96 0.70 -12.78
C LEU A 186 13.49 0.50 -12.84
N ASP A 187 13.98 -0.40 -13.67
CA ASP A 187 15.41 -0.59 -13.91
C ASP A 187 15.90 0.25 -15.12
N ASN A 188 14.98 0.83 -15.89
CA ASN A 188 15.29 1.78 -16.98
C ASN A 188 15.38 3.22 -16.44
N PRO A 189 16.55 3.87 -16.48
CA PRO A 189 16.72 5.23 -15.98
C PRO A 189 15.81 6.27 -16.66
N THR A 190 15.51 6.10 -17.93
CA THR A 190 14.63 7.00 -18.68
C THR A 190 13.19 6.93 -18.18
N ASP A 191 12.66 5.73 -17.97
CA ASP A 191 11.32 5.53 -17.43
C ASP A 191 11.19 6.13 -16.03
N VAL A 192 12.19 5.90 -15.19
CA VAL A 192 12.25 6.47 -13.83
C VAL A 192 12.28 7.99 -13.87
N GLN A 193 13.08 8.60 -14.78
CA GLN A 193 13.14 10.07 -14.91
C GLN A 193 11.79 10.64 -15.38
N ASN A 194 11.15 10.02 -16.35
CA ASN A 194 9.84 10.42 -16.86
C ASN A 194 8.77 10.31 -15.77
N LEU A 195 8.75 9.21 -15.04
CA LEU A 195 7.83 9.02 -13.92
C LEU A 195 8.04 10.08 -12.82
N ILE A 196 9.29 10.40 -12.47
CA ILE A 196 9.60 11.46 -11.50
C ILE A 196 9.10 12.81 -11.98
N LYS A 197 9.21 13.11 -13.27
CA LYS A 197 8.67 14.35 -13.87
C LYS A 197 7.15 14.41 -13.72
N GLU A 198 6.45 13.31 -13.99
CA GLU A 198 5.00 13.21 -13.80
C GLU A 198 4.61 13.41 -12.32
N ILE A 199 5.31 12.75 -11.40
CA ILE A 199 5.10 12.90 -9.95
C ILE A 199 5.24 14.39 -9.54
N LYS A 200 6.31 15.07 -9.95
CA LYS A 200 6.55 16.48 -9.60
C LYS A 200 5.47 17.42 -10.14
N ASN A 201 4.91 17.10 -11.29
CA ASN A 201 3.91 17.94 -11.97
C ASN A 201 2.47 17.67 -11.53
N HIS A 202 2.20 16.55 -10.85
CA HIS A 202 0.85 16.19 -10.45
C HIS A 202 0.49 16.80 -9.09
N LYS A 203 -0.46 17.76 -9.06
CA LYS A 203 -0.83 18.53 -7.86
C LYS A 203 -2.27 18.36 -7.40
N LYS A 204 -3.16 17.85 -8.26
CA LYS A 204 -4.59 17.73 -7.92
C LYS A 204 -5.34 16.70 -8.79
N GLY A 205 -6.39 16.14 -8.22
CA GLY A 205 -7.28 15.20 -8.92
C GLY A 205 -6.62 13.85 -9.16
N THR A 206 -7.19 13.09 -10.08
CA THR A 206 -6.67 11.78 -10.51
C THR A 206 -6.05 11.91 -11.89
N ARG A 207 -4.85 11.36 -12.07
CA ARG A 207 -4.15 11.29 -13.34
C ARG A 207 -3.67 9.86 -13.60
N TYR A 208 -3.80 9.44 -14.85
CA TYR A 208 -3.30 8.15 -15.32
C TYR A 208 -2.01 8.33 -16.10
N TYR A 209 -1.00 7.54 -15.78
CA TYR A 209 0.29 7.54 -16.45
C TYR A 209 0.58 6.16 -17.04
N ALA A 210 0.66 6.10 -18.34
CA ALA A 210 1.09 4.95 -19.12
C ALA A 210 1.95 5.48 -20.27
N PRO A 211 3.28 5.34 -20.21
CA PRO A 211 4.15 5.73 -21.33
C PRO A 211 3.83 4.91 -22.58
N ALA A 212 4.07 5.51 -23.74
CA ALA A 212 3.78 4.91 -25.04
C ALA A 212 4.68 3.69 -25.31
#